data_41ebf123f64c46cf50fbd273a69c0cd6
#
_entry.id   41ebf123f64c46cf50fbd273a69c0cd6
#
_cell.length_a   1.000
_cell.length_b   1.000
_cell.length_c   1.000
_cell.angle_alpha   90.00
_cell.angle_beta   90.00
_cell.angle_gamma   90.00
#
_symmetry.space_group_name_H-M   'P 1'
#
loop_
_entity.id
_entity.type
_entity.pdbx_description
1 polymer ?
#
loop_
_entity_poly.entity_id
_entity_poly.type
_entity_poly.pdbx_seq_one_letter_code
_entity_poly.pdbx_strand_id
1 'polypeptide(L)'
;MVNTSFSRKVYLMGGALALMFIGYSSLASAQSSDAQVDQYVLVLNRIADAKLALAQKEAYVDNQKAQIASLREQIKNVGATKKAVAPMLSKMVTAIEGEMNLDFPFKEAERFNRLADVQDAIADNGASVGEKMRKVMNIYGIETGYGNSVSAYAGNHPSKPGTRLEACLVDELSPDCNLSNEVLKQLGYNRDGVKELGGASVSDLSESFEYANAFKDGSYLHYGRLAFIYLQHDSSEAWSYDKDQKAWVELSGAEVLNARRSVRIAKGESAPGVITAPILLKE
;
A
#
# COMPACT_ATOMS: atom_id res chain seq x y z
N MET A 1 13.35 -8.49 38.57
CA MET A 1 13.13 -8.79 39.99
C MET A 1 11.75 -9.39 40.14
N VAL A 2 11.59 -10.67 40.08
CA VAL A 2 10.51 -11.42 40.76
C VAL A 2 11.06 -12.81 41.02
N ASN A 3 11.27 -13.06 42.27
CA ASN A 3 11.83 -14.26 42.88
C ASN A 3 10.67 -15.14 43.25
N THR A 4 10.54 -16.35 42.74
CA THR A 4 9.61 -17.36 43.26
C THR A 4 10.35 -18.63 43.55
N SER A 5 10.69 -18.73 44.83
CA SER A 5 11.13 -19.91 45.55
C SER A 5 10.06 -21.00 45.50
N PHE A 6 10.38 -22.15 44.90
CA PHE A 6 9.53 -23.32 44.97
C PHE A 6 10.07 -24.28 46.05
N SER A 7 9.39 -24.27 47.20
CA SER A 7 9.67 -25.10 48.37
C SER A 7 9.20 -26.56 48.12
N ARG A 8 10.17 -27.49 48.16
CA ARG A 8 9.93 -28.94 48.24
C ARG A 8 9.52 -29.32 49.66
N LYS A 9 8.29 -29.75 49.85
CA LYS A 9 7.89 -30.50 51.05
C LYS A 9 8.02 -31.98 50.77
N VAL A 10 8.99 -32.59 51.47
CA VAL A 10 9.14 -34.03 51.64
C VAL A 10 8.21 -34.45 52.74
N TYR A 11 7.30 -35.35 52.48
CA TYR A 11 6.56 -36.05 53.52
C TYR A 11 7.16 -37.44 53.68
N LEU A 12 7.78 -37.64 54.83
CA LEU A 12 8.14 -38.92 55.45
C LEU A 12 6.93 -39.38 56.26
N MET A 13 6.42 -40.55 56.00
CA MET A 13 5.61 -41.38 56.94
C MET A 13 6.04 -42.83 56.73
N GLY A 14 6.61 -43.32 57.59
CA GLY A 14 6.90 -44.12 58.63
C GLY A 14 5.75 -44.96 59.20
N GLY A 15 6.05 -46.23 59.50
CA GLY A 15 5.22 -47.11 60.32
C GLY A 15 4.85 -48.42 59.61
N ALA A 16 5.49 -49.47 59.80
CA ALA A 16 5.65 -50.52 60.79
C ALA A 16 4.43 -51.41 60.98
N LEU A 17 4.76 -52.66 61.14
CA LEU A 17 3.96 -53.82 61.67
C LEU A 17 3.25 -54.70 60.61
N ALA A 18 3.35 -55.99 60.66
CA ALA A 18 3.93 -57.05 61.43
C ALA A 18 3.41 -58.36 60.81
N LEU A 19 4.26 -59.32 60.75
CA LEU A 19 4.06 -60.77 60.88
C LEU A 19 2.61 -61.32 60.96
N MET A 20 2.24 -62.23 60.02
CA MET A 20 1.80 -63.58 60.42
C MET A 20 1.43 -64.45 59.21
N PHE A 21 1.90 -65.68 59.29
CA PHE A 21 1.46 -66.99 58.86
C PHE A 21 1.76 -67.46 57.47
N ILE A 22 2.78 -68.28 57.33
CA ILE A 22 2.84 -69.76 57.32
C ILE A 22 1.72 -70.44 56.52
N GLY A 23 2.17 -71.03 55.43
CA GLY A 23 1.62 -72.26 54.92
C GLY A 23 0.64 -72.11 53.76
N TYR A 24 1.17 -72.15 52.56
CA TYR A 24 0.69 -72.95 51.42
C TYR A 24 1.77 -72.93 50.33
N SER A 25 2.65 -73.85 50.54
CA SER A 25 3.66 -74.18 49.53
C SER A 25 3.01 -74.91 48.35
N SER A 26 3.44 -74.59 47.19
CA SER A 26 3.48 -75.43 46.00
C SER A 26 2.47 -75.22 44.84
N LEU A 27 1.93 -74.05 44.70
CA LEU A 27 1.29 -73.72 43.39
C LEU A 27 1.62 -72.31 42.84
N ALA A 28 2.53 -71.61 43.47
CA ALA A 28 2.90 -70.23 43.13
C ALA A 28 4.06 -70.09 42.16
N SER A 29 4.68 -71.18 41.70
CA SER A 29 5.92 -71.04 40.90
C SER A 29 5.69 -70.82 39.39
N ALA A 30 4.55 -71.13 38.80
CA ALA A 30 4.26 -70.91 37.39
C ALA A 30 3.68 -69.50 37.17
N GLN A 31 2.87 -68.98 38.07
CA GLN A 31 2.22 -67.69 37.95
C GLN A 31 3.18 -66.51 38.20
N SER A 32 4.29 -66.73 38.92
CA SER A 32 5.30 -65.71 39.18
C SER A 32 6.23 -65.49 37.96
N SER A 33 6.41 -66.47 37.10
CA SER A 33 7.25 -66.33 35.92
C SER A 33 6.56 -65.49 34.82
N ASP A 34 5.26 -65.69 34.61
CA ASP A 34 4.50 -64.91 33.64
C ASP A 34 4.38 -63.43 34.04
N ALA A 35 4.13 -63.15 35.31
CA ALA A 35 4.10 -61.81 35.86
C ALA A 35 5.46 -61.09 35.78
N GLN A 36 6.58 -61.82 35.93
CA GLN A 36 7.92 -61.27 35.74
C GLN A 36 8.24 -61.00 34.25
N VAL A 37 7.78 -61.86 33.35
CA VAL A 37 7.91 -61.65 31.91
C VAL A 37 7.14 -60.40 31.47
N ASP A 38 5.89 -60.27 31.92
CA ASP A 38 5.08 -59.08 31.64
C ASP A 38 5.70 -57.78 32.18
N GLN A 39 6.24 -57.78 33.37
CA GLN A 39 7.00 -56.65 33.90
C GLN A 39 8.26 -56.32 33.07
N TYR A 40 8.97 -57.35 32.64
CA TYR A 40 10.15 -57.19 31.80
C TYR A 40 9.79 -56.57 30.43
N VAL A 41 8.74 -57.07 29.77
CA VAL A 41 8.22 -56.53 28.52
C VAL A 41 7.79 -55.08 28.70
N LEU A 42 7.10 -54.74 29.81
CA LEU A 42 6.68 -53.37 30.11
C LEU A 42 7.87 -52.44 30.31
N VAL A 43 8.95 -52.90 30.96
CA VAL A 43 10.18 -52.12 31.13
C VAL A 43 10.90 -51.93 29.76
N LEU A 44 10.96 -52.98 28.93
CA LEU A 44 11.53 -52.83 27.59
C LEU A 44 10.77 -51.84 26.75
N ASN A 45 9.44 -51.87 26.75
CA ASN A 45 8.63 -50.87 26.03
C ASN A 45 8.88 -49.47 26.56
N ARG A 46 8.95 -49.26 27.87
CA ARG A 46 9.29 -47.94 28.46
C ARG A 46 10.68 -47.47 28.05
N ILE A 47 11.66 -48.36 27.96
CA ILE A 47 12.99 -48.02 27.48
C ILE A 47 12.95 -47.63 25.99
N ALA A 48 12.20 -48.38 25.16
CA ALA A 48 12.03 -48.05 23.73
C ALA A 48 11.37 -46.67 23.54
N ASP A 49 10.27 -46.40 24.29
CA ASP A 49 9.58 -45.12 24.26
C ASP A 49 10.48 -43.96 24.75
N ALA A 50 11.24 -44.19 25.82
CA ALA A 50 12.18 -43.23 26.33
C ALA A 50 13.32 -42.91 25.33
N LYS A 51 13.85 -43.92 24.64
CA LYS A 51 14.85 -43.76 23.57
C LYS A 51 14.28 -42.99 22.40
N LEU A 52 13.05 -43.29 21.98
CA LEU A 52 12.37 -42.56 20.89
C LEU A 52 12.17 -41.11 21.28
N ALA A 53 11.65 -40.85 22.50
CA ALA A 53 11.46 -39.50 23.00
C ALA A 53 12.80 -38.71 23.14
N LEU A 54 13.88 -39.41 23.52
CA LEU A 54 15.20 -38.80 23.58
C LEU A 54 15.68 -38.39 22.17
N ALA A 55 15.60 -39.29 21.20
CA ALA A 55 15.99 -39.01 19.82
C ALA A 55 15.20 -37.85 19.22
N GLN A 56 13.89 -37.78 19.48
CA GLN A 56 13.06 -36.65 19.08
C GLN A 56 13.49 -35.33 19.71
N LYS A 57 13.80 -35.35 21.02
CA LYS A 57 14.31 -34.16 21.72
C LYS A 57 15.68 -33.74 21.23
N GLU A 58 16.57 -34.67 20.94
CA GLU A 58 17.88 -34.37 20.36
C GLU A 58 17.74 -33.72 18.98
N ALA A 59 16.91 -34.27 18.09
CA ALA A 59 16.64 -33.67 16.79
C ALA A 59 16.01 -32.26 16.92
N TYR A 60 15.12 -32.06 17.88
CA TYR A 60 14.54 -30.76 18.17
C TYR A 60 15.58 -29.73 18.66
N VAL A 61 16.45 -30.14 19.59
CA VAL A 61 17.52 -29.32 20.11
C VAL A 61 18.53 -28.94 19.00
N ASP A 62 18.86 -29.85 18.12
CA ASP A 62 19.77 -29.59 17.03
C ASP A 62 19.17 -28.65 15.98
N ASN A 63 17.86 -28.77 15.70
CA ASN A 63 17.12 -27.81 14.89
C ASN A 63 17.15 -26.40 15.54
N GLN A 64 16.88 -26.29 16.83
CA GLN A 64 16.95 -25.02 17.55
C GLN A 64 18.36 -24.42 17.53
N LYS A 65 19.42 -25.22 17.70
CA LYS A 65 20.80 -24.74 17.58
C LYS A 65 21.07 -24.19 16.19
N ALA A 66 20.64 -24.87 15.13
CA ALA A 66 20.76 -24.40 13.77
C ALA A 66 20.03 -23.08 13.52
N GLN A 67 18.80 -22.94 14.04
CA GLN A 67 18.05 -21.68 13.98
C GLN A 67 18.75 -20.55 14.73
N ILE A 68 19.26 -20.80 15.92
CA ILE A 68 20.03 -19.80 16.70
C ILE A 68 21.28 -19.36 15.94
N ALA A 69 22.01 -20.30 15.33
CA ALA A 69 23.19 -19.97 14.52
C ALA A 69 22.82 -19.10 13.32
N SER A 70 21.77 -19.43 12.61
CA SER A 70 21.23 -18.61 11.51
C SER A 70 20.82 -17.21 11.95
N LEU A 71 20.08 -17.09 13.06
CA LEU A 71 19.66 -15.79 13.61
C LEU A 71 20.85 -14.94 14.04
N ARG A 72 21.87 -15.53 14.63
CA ARG A 72 23.12 -14.82 15.01
C ARG A 72 23.83 -14.26 13.79
N GLU A 73 23.91 -15.02 12.70
CA GLU A 73 24.50 -14.54 11.46
C GLU A 73 23.67 -13.42 10.83
N GLN A 74 22.34 -13.54 10.84
CA GLN A 74 21.45 -12.47 10.40
C GLN A 74 21.64 -11.19 11.21
N ILE A 75 21.73 -11.29 12.55
CA ILE A 75 21.95 -10.13 13.44
C ILE A 75 23.30 -9.46 13.14
N LYS A 76 24.35 -10.24 12.91
CA LYS A 76 25.67 -9.73 12.52
C LYS A 76 25.60 -8.89 11.23
N ASN A 77 24.77 -9.31 10.28
CA ASN A 77 24.65 -8.67 8.98
C ASN A 77 23.67 -7.48 8.97
N VAL A 78 22.83 -7.32 9.98
CA VAL A 78 21.83 -6.22 10.09
C VAL A 78 22.48 -4.84 9.96
N GLY A 79 23.64 -4.63 10.59
CA GLY A 79 24.34 -3.35 10.55
C GLY A 79 24.82 -2.97 9.15
N ALA A 80 25.36 -3.93 8.42
CA ALA A 80 25.81 -3.74 7.03
C ALA A 80 24.62 -3.51 6.10
N THR A 81 23.56 -4.30 6.26
CA THR A 81 22.32 -4.15 5.49
C THR A 81 21.69 -2.77 5.69
N LYS A 82 21.57 -2.29 6.92
CA LYS A 82 21.04 -0.94 7.21
C LYS A 82 21.86 0.15 6.51
N LYS A 83 23.19 0.04 6.52
CA LYS A 83 24.09 0.99 5.84
C LYS A 83 23.95 0.95 4.33
N ALA A 84 23.69 -0.20 3.74
CA ALA A 84 23.51 -0.37 2.29
C ALA A 84 22.14 0.10 1.80
N VAL A 85 21.10 -0.08 2.61
CA VAL A 85 19.72 0.27 2.23
C VAL A 85 19.52 1.79 2.10
N ALA A 86 20.08 2.60 2.98
CA ALA A 86 19.89 4.05 2.94
C ALA A 86 20.28 4.69 1.59
N PRO A 87 21.50 4.48 1.05
CA PRO A 87 21.87 5.04 -0.26
C PRO A 87 21.07 4.41 -1.41
N MET A 88 20.61 3.15 -1.27
CA MET A 88 19.76 2.51 -2.24
C MET A 88 18.39 3.22 -2.33
N LEU A 89 17.76 3.51 -1.19
CA LEU A 89 16.49 4.23 -1.14
C LEU A 89 16.60 5.62 -1.77
N SER A 90 17.67 6.37 -1.48
CA SER A 90 17.90 7.66 -2.11
C SER A 90 18.00 7.56 -3.64
N LYS A 91 18.74 6.58 -4.15
CA LYS A 91 18.83 6.33 -5.60
C LYS A 91 17.47 5.96 -6.22
N MET A 92 16.67 5.16 -5.52
CA MET A 92 15.33 4.81 -6.00
C MET A 92 14.43 6.04 -6.11
N VAL A 93 14.46 6.93 -5.13
CA VAL A 93 13.67 8.17 -5.15
C VAL A 93 14.13 9.11 -6.26
N THR A 94 15.44 9.30 -6.44
CA THR A 94 15.98 10.08 -7.56
C THR A 94 15.56 9.49 -8.92
N ALA A 95 15.54 8.17 -9.05
CA ALA A 95 15.09 7.52 -10.29
C ALA A 95 13.59 7.76 -10.54
N ILE A 96 12.73 7.67 -9.50
CA ILE A 96 11.30 7.98 -9.61
C ILE A 96 11.10 9.44 -10.03
N GLU A 97 11.80 10.37 -9.41
CA GLU A 97 11.75 11.80 -9.75
C GLU A 97 12.15 12.04 -11.22
N GLY A 98 13.22 11.39 -11.68
CA GLY A 98 13.65 11.45 -13.07
C GLY A 98 12.58 10.95 -14.04
N GLU A 99 11.95 9.82 -13.74
CA GLU A 99 10.85 9.27 -14.54
C GLU A 99 9.61 10.17 -14.54
N MET A 100 9.25 10.75 -13.38
CA MET A 100 8.12 11.67 -13.27
C MET A 100 8.31 12.92 -14.12
N ASN A 101 9.54 13.47 -14.18
CA ASN A 101 9.87 14.64 -15.00
C ASN A 101 9.85 14.36 -16.52
N LEU A 102 9.97 13.09 -16.90
CA LEU A 102 9.90 12.64 -18.30
C LEU A 102 8.52 12.14 -18.71
N ASP A 103 7.63 11.98 -17.76
CA ASP A 103 6.28 11.46 -17.99
C ASP A 103 5.31 12.56 -18.47
N PHE A 104 4.04 12.18 -18.73
CA PHE A 104 2.96 13.12 -18.98
C PHE A 104 2.71 14.03 -17.77
N PRO A 105 2.33 15.31 -18.00
CA PRO A 105 2.03 16.26 -16.93
C PRO A 105 0.63 16.00 -16.33
N PHE A 106 0.36 14.76 -15.86
CA PHE A 106 -0.90 14.44 -15.23
C PHE A 106 -0.75 14.42 -13.71
N LYS A 107 -1.71 15.05 -13.03
CA LYS A 107 -1.76 15.11 -11.57
C LYS A 107 -0.42 15.51 -10.92
N GLU A 108 0.30 16.44 -11.54
CA GLU A 108 1.66 16.80 -11.14
C GLU A 108 1.76 17.19 -9.67
N ALA A 109 0.91 18.10 -9.22
CA ALA A 109 0.94 18.56 -7.82
C ALA A 109 0.78 17.40 -6.83
N GLU A 110 -0.15 16.50 -7.09
CA GLU A 110 -0.42 15.33 -6.25
C GLU A 110 0.75 14.35 -6.23
N ARG A 111 1.37 14.12 -7.39
CA ARG A 111 2.53 13.24 -7.55
C ARG A 111 3.76 13.80 -6.87
N PHE A 112 4.08 15.07 -7.12
CA PHE A 112 5.27 15.73 -6.52
C PHE A 112 5.11 15.93 -5.01
N ASN A 113 3.92 16.24 -4.49
CA ASN A 113 3.68 16.26 -3.05
C ASN A 113 3.95 14.90 -2.41
N ARG A 114 3.47 13.82 -3.02
CA ARG A 114 3.75 12.46 -2.56
C ARG A 114 5.24 12.11 -2.58
N LEU A 115 5.96 12.59 -3.61
CA LEU A 115 7.41 12.42 -3.70
C LEU A 115 8.12 13.17 -2.58
N ALA A 116 7.73 14.41 -2.30
CA ALA A 116 8.26 15.21 -1.20
C ALA A 116 8.06 14.53 0.17
N ASP A 117 6.86 14.00 0.42
CA ASP A 117 6.57 13.23 1.65
C ASP A 117 7.49 12.02 1.83
N VAL A 118 7.90 11.38 0.74
CA VAL A 118 8.84 10.26 0.77
C VAL A 118 10.27 10.75 0.98
N GLN A 119 10.67 11.86 0.36
CA GLN A 119 11.98 12.49 0.56
C GLN A 119 12.16 12.91 2.01
N ASP A 120 11.16 13.55 2.60
CA ASP A 120 11.15 13.94 4.02
C ASP A 120 11.27 12.73 4.94
N ALA A 121 10.52 11.66 4.64
CA ALA A 121 10.61 10.43 5.42
C ALA A 121 11.98 9.76 5.34
N ILE A 122 12.68 9.84 4.19
CA ILE A 122 14.05 9.34 4.06
C ILE A 122 15.02 10.18 4.87
N ALA A 123 14.83 11.50 4.90
CA ALA A 123 15.66 12.44 5.65
C ALA A 123 15.45 12.32 7.16
N ASP A 124 14.30 11.87 7.63
CA ASP A 124 14.01 11.71 9.05
C ASP A 124 14.89 10.64 9.69
N ASN A 125 15.71 11.05 10.65
CA ASN A 125 16.60 10.16 11.41
C ASN A 125 15.85 9.28 12.42
N GLY A 126 14.63 9.65 12.79
CA GLY A 126 13.79 8.90 13.73
C GLY A 126 13.06 7.72 13.09
N ALA A 127 12.83 7.77 11.78
CA ALA A 127 12.11 6.72 11.07
C ALA A 127 12.95 5.45 10.88
N SER A 128 12.34 4.29 11.09
CA SER A 128 13.01 3.01 10.90
C SER A 128 13.31 2.76 9.40
N VAL A 129 14.38 2.00 9.12
CA VAL A 129 14.74 1.62 7.74
C VAL A 129 13.61 0.87 7.03
N GLY A 130 12.87 0.02 7.77
CA GLY A 130 11.72 -0.71 7.22
C GLY A 130 10.57 0.22 6.85
N GLU A 131 10.34 1.28 7.59
CA GLU A 131 9.32 2.28 7.30
C GLU A 131 9.67 3.12 6.07
N LYS A 132 10.92 3.58 5.98
CA LYS A 132 11.45 4.26 4.79
C LYS A 132 11.29 3.39 3.54
N MET A 133 11.70 2.13 3.62
CA MET A 133 11.56 1.17 2.53
C MET A 133 10.10 1.01 2.11
N ARG A 134 9.17 0.87 3.06
CA ARG A 134 7.74 0.73 2.77
C ARG A 134 7.20 1.95 2.02
N LYS A 135 7.56 3.17 2.44
CA LYS A 135 7.14 4.41 1.76
C LYS A 135 7.66 4.48 0.32
N VAL A 136 8.95 4.17 0.11
CA VAL A 136 9.54 4.15 -1.24
C VAL A 136 8.90 3.08 -2.13
N MET A 137 8.65 1.88 -1.61
CA MET A 137 7.98 0.82 -2.36
C MET A 137 6.54 1.18 -2.69
N ASN A 138 5.85 1.89 -1.79
CA ASN A 138 4.49 2.34 -2.03
C ASN A 138 4.41 3.35 -3.18
N ILE A 139 5.24 4.40 -3.18
CA ILE A 139 5.25 5.36 -4.30
C ILE A 139 5.66 4.67 -5.60
N TYR A 140 6.62 3.76 -5.57
CA TYR A 140 7.03 3.00 -6.75
C TYR A 140 5.86 2.15 -7.31
N GLY A 141 5.08 1.51 -6.43
CA GLY A 141 3.90 0.76 -6.81
C GLY A 141 2.81 1.64 -7.44
N ILE A 142 2.59 2.85 -6.90
CA ILE A 142 1.64 3.82 -7.44
C ILE A 142 2.09 4.30 -8.83
N GLU A 143 3.35 4.71 -8.98
CA GLU A 143 3.88 5.20 -10.24
C GLU A 143 3.90 4.12 -11.34
N THR A 144 4.21 2.87 -10.99
CA THR A 144 4.07 1.74 -11.92
C THR A 144 2.60 1.45 -12.27
N GLY A 145 1.70 1.60 -11.31
CA GLY A 145 0.26 1.45 -11.51
C GLY A 145 -0.30 2.45 -12.53
N TYR A 146 0.19 3.67 -12.52
CA TYR A 146 -0.21 4.66 -13.53
C TYR A 146 0.15 4.23 -14.95
N GLY A 147 1.23 3.51 -15.15
CA GLY A 147 1.60 3.00 -16.47
C GLY A 147 0.60 2.02 -17.09
N ASN A 148 -0.19 1.35 -16.28
CA ASN A 148 -1.15 0.31 -16.69
C ASN A 148 -2.60 0.72 -16.48
N SER A 149 -2.86 1.94 -16.03
CA SER A 149 -4.21 2.42 -15.72
C SER A 149 -4.77 3.34 -16.79
N VAL A 150 -6.08 3.35 -16.90
CA VAL A 150 -6.82 4.34 -17.67
C VAL A 150 -7.67 5.12 -16.69
N SER A 151 -7.55 6.43 -16.69
CA SER A 151 -8.33 7.30 -15.82
C SER A 151 -8.74 8.58 -16.53
N ALA A 152 -9.94 9.07 -16.20
CA ALA A 152 -10.41 10.36 -16.66
C ALA A 152 -10.76 11.24 -15.46
N TYR A 153 -10.36 12.49 -15.52
CA TYR A 153 -10.65 13.49 -14.48
C TYR A 153 -10.91 14.85 -15.10
N ALA A 154 -11.67 15.68 -14.40
CA ALA A 154 -11.95 17.03 -14.85
C ALA A 154 -10.72 17.94 -14.71
N GLY A 155 -10.52 18.86 -15.64
CA GLY A 155 -9.41 19.81 -15.63
C GLY A 155 -9.63 20.99 -16.57
N ASN A 156 -8.84 22.03 -16.37
CA ASN A 156 -8.86 23.23 -17.21
C ASN A 156 -8.07 23.00 -18.49
N HIS A 157 -8.35 23.81 -19.51
CA HIS A 157 -7.63 23.76 -20.77
C HIS A 157 -6.13 24.00 -20.55
N PRO A 158 -5.25 23.16 -21.14
CA PRO A 158 -3.83 23.22 -20.85
C PRO A 158 -3.12 24.49 -21.36
N SER A 159 -3.65 25.09 -22.43
CA SER A 159 -3.03 26.26 -23.09
C SER A 159 -3.88 27.53 -23.01
N LYS A 160 -5.10 27.45 -22.49
CA LYS A 160 -5.98 28.60 -22.35
C LYS A 160 -6.27 28.82 -20.85
N PRO A 161 -6.32 30.05 -20.35
CA PRO A 161 -6.79 30.29 -19.00
C PRO A 161 -8.22 29.75 -18.89
N GLY A 162 -8.39 28.77 -18.02
CA GLY A 162 -9.72 28.17 -17.77
C GLY A 162 -10.65 29.18 -17.12
N THR A 163 -11.93 28.85 -17.12
CA THR A 163 -12.92 29.53 -16.31
C THR A 163 -12.52 29.45 -14.85
N ARG A 164 -12.19 30.57 -14.25
CA ARG A 164 -11.80 30.64 -12.85
C ARG A 164 -12.97 31.16 -12.05
N LEU A 165 -13.70 30.25 -11.40
CA LEU A 165 -14.68 30.66 -10.42
C LEU A 165 -14.04 31.54 -9.35
N GLU A 166 -12.81 31.21 -8.91
CA GLU A 166 -12.04 32.01 -7.96
C GLU A 166 -11.90 33.46 -8.41
N ALA A 167 -11.65 33.71 -9.70
CA ALA A 167 -11.59 35.06 -10.22
C ALA A 167 -12.94 35.77 -10.15
N CYS A 168 -14.05 35.05 -10.39
CA CYS A 168 -15.39 35.58 -10.29
C CYS A 168 -15.83 35.86 -8.83
N LEU A 169 -15.29 35.14 -7.87
CA LEU A 169 -15.63 35.27 -6.45
C LEU A 169 -14.80 36.35 -5.74
N VAL A 170 -13.58 36.61 -6.21
CA VAL A 170 -12.66 37.59 -5.62
C VAL A 170 -12.93 39.00 -6.16
N ASP A 171 -13.17 39.12 -7.48
CA ASP A 171 -13.41 40.40 -8.13
C ASP A 171 -14.43 40.24 -9.27
N GLU A 172 -15.60 40.88 -9.10
CA GLU A 172 -16.68 40.85 -10.09
C GLU A 172 -16.28 41.45 -11.45
N LEU A 173 -15.27 42.30 -11.46
CA LEU A 173 -14.75 42.99 -12.65
C LEU A 173 -13.49 42.30 -13.22
N SER A 174 -13.09 41.18 -12.63
CA SER A 174 -11.92 40.46 -13.11
C SER A 174 -12.13 40.03 -14.58
N PRO A 175 -11.21 40.37 -15.51
CA PRO A 175 -11.28 39.90 -16.89
C PRO A 175 -11.23 38.37 -17.01
N ASP A 176 -10.75 37.70 -15.98
CA ASP A 176 -10.69 36.22 -15.91
C ASP A 176 -12.04 35.60 -15.48
N CYS A 177 -13.01 36.42 -15.04
CA CYS A 177 -14.36 35.98 -14.72
C CYS A 177 -15.21 35.92 -16.00
N ASN A 178 -15.28 34.76 -16.62
CA ASN A 178 -16.03 34.56 -17.88
C ASN A 178 -17.34 33.79 -17.67
N LEU A 179 -17.80 33.60 -16.43
CA LEU A 179 -19.09 32.98 -16.11
C LEU A 179 -20.22 33.97 -16.21
N SER A 180 -21.31 33.60 -16.89
CA SER A 180 -22.53 34.40 -16.92
C SER A 180 -23.26 34.35 -15.58
N ASN A 181 -24.05 35.39 -15.28
CA ASN A 181 -24.85 35.44 -14.04
C ASN A 181 -25.83 34.26 -13.92
N GLU A 182 -26.37 33.77 -15.06
CA GLU A 182 -27.27 32.62 -15.11
C GLU A 182 -26.57 31.35 -14.69
N VAL A 183 -25.34 31.13 -15.14
CA VAL A 183 -24.51 29.97 -14.78
C VAL A 183 -24.13 30.04 -13.32
N LEU A 184 -23.70 31.20 -12.81
CA LEU A 184 -23.39 31.39 -11.38
C LEU A 184 -24.62 31.09 -10.52
N LYS A 185 -25.81 31.57 -10.93
CA LYS A 185 -27.06 31.34 -10.21
C LYS A 185 -27.47 29.86 -10.20
N GLN A 186 -27.31 29.15 -11.34
CA GLN A 186 -27.57 27.71 -11.42
C GLN A 186 -26.64 26.91 -10.50
N LEU A 187 -25.44 27.41 -10.26
CA LEU A 187 -24.45 26.83 -9.37
C LEU A 187 -24.64 27.23 -7.89
N GLY A 188 -25.68 28.01 -7.60
CA GLY A 188 -26.00 28.47 -6.24
C GLY A 188 -25.23 29.72 -5.80
N TYR A 189 -24.54 30.41 -6.72
CA TYR A 189 -23.84 31.64 -6.43
C TYR A 189 -24.64 32.85 -6.95
N ASN A 190 -24.74 33.88 -6.10
CA ASN A 190 -25.26 35.18 -6.52
C ASN A 190 -24.10 36.18 -6.49
N ARG A 191 -23.87 36.92 -7.57
CA ARG A 191 -22.79 37.94 -7.61
C ARG A 191 -22.92 38.94 -6.45
N ASP A 192 -24.14 39.26 -6.07
CA ASP A 192 -24.43 40.13 -4.94
C ASP A 192 -24.31 39.43 -3.56
N GLY A 193 -24.35 38.10 -3.55
CA GLY A 193 -24.48 37.27 -2.36
C GLY A 193 -23.22 36.48 -1.94
N VAL A 194 -22.11 36.66 -2.63
CA VAL A 194 -20.84 36.03 -2.19
C VAL A 194 -20.46 36.48 -0.77
N LYS A 195 -20.93 37.63 -0.34
CA LYS A 195 -20.80 38.12 1.05
C LYS A 195 -21.75 37.43 2.03
N GLU A 196 -22.85 36.80 1.57
CA GLU A 196 -23.88 36.19 2.41
C GLU A 196 -23.67 34.68 2.66
N LEU A 197 -22.72 34.03 1.99
CA LEU A 197 -22.38 32.64 2.23
C LEU A 197 -21.64 32.40 3.56
N GLY A 198 -22.03 33.09 4.59
CA GLY A 198 -21.75 32.73 5.98
C GLY A 198 -20.29 32.66 6.40
N GLY A 199 -19.40 33.39 5.74
CA GLY A 199 -17.99 33.45 6.14
C GLY A 199 -17.14 32.25 5.73
N ALA A 200 -17.65 31.36 4.87
CA ALA A 200 -16.82 30.36 4.25
C ALA A 200 -15.80 31.03 3.32
N SER A 201 -14.53 30.72 3.48
CA SER A 201 -13.49 31.23 2.61
C SER A 201 -13.56 30.55 1.23
N VAL A 202 -13.07 31.23 0.19
CA VAL A 202 -12.97 30.62 -1.17
C VAL A 202 -12.17 29.33 -1.12
N SER A 203 -11.19 29.23 -0.21
CA SER A 203 -10.42 28.00 0.03
C SER A 203 -11.31 26.84 0.51
N ASP A 204 -12.27 27.09 1.40
CA ASP A 204 -13.15 26.06 1.96
C ASP A 204 -14.12 25.51 0.90
N LEU A 205 -14.48 26.34 -0.06
CA LEU A 205 -15.34 25.95 -1.20
C LEU A 205 -14.54 25.22 -2.29
N SER A 206 -13.29 25.59 -2.53
CA SER A 206 -12.43 24.93 -3.51
C SER A 206 -12.00 23.52 -3.09
N GLU A 207 -12.04 23.20 -1.79
CA GLU A 207 -11.72 21.87 -1.26
C GLU A 207 -12.86 20.86 -1.46
N SER A 208 -14.11 21.31 -1.66
CA SER A 208 -15.18 20.37 -1.96
C SER A 208 -15.02 19.80 -3.37
N PHE A 209 -14.91 18.47 -3.46
CA PHE A 209 -14.69 17.73 -4.71
C PHE A 209 -15.74 18.06 -5.78
N GLU A 210 -16.94 18.34 -5.38
CA GLU A 210 -18.07 18.65 -6.25
C GLU A 210 -17.92 20.03 -6.92
N TYR A 211 -17.47 21.03 -6.17
CA TYR A 211 -17.19 22.37 -6.71
C TYR A 211 -15.94 22.41 -7.56
N ALA A 212 -14.88 21.73 -7.16
CA ALA A 212 -13.64 21.69 -7.91
C ALA A 212 -13.83 21.14 -9.34
N ASN A 213 -14.81 20.24 -9.54
CA ASN A 213 -15.11 19.63 -10.85
C ASN A 213 -16.13 20.43 -11.67
N ALA A 214 -17.05 21.15 -11.04
CA ALA A 214 -18.11 21.91 -11.71
C ALA A 214 -17.59 23.04 -12.62
N PHE A 215 -16.39 23.56 -12.31
CA PHE A 215 -15.79 24.71 -13.00
C PHE A 215 -14.62 24.36 -13.92
N LYS A 216 -14.44 23.09 -14.23
CA LYS A 216 -13.41 22.66 -15.17
C LYS A 216 -13.92 22.70 -16.61
N ASP A 217 -13.13 23.25 -17.51
CA ASP A 217 -13.49 23.45 -18.92
C ASP A 217 -13.58 22.16 -19.72
N GLY A 218 -12.97 21.08 -19.19
CA GLY A 218 -12.90 19.83 -19.90
C GLY A 218 -12.50 18.66 -19.03
N SER A 219 -12.07 17.62 -19.69
CA SER A 219 -11.65 16.38 -19.06
C SER A 219 -10.34 15.89 -19.63
N TYR A 220 -9.45 15.48 -18.75
CA TYR A 220 -8.24 14.76 -19.13
C TYR A 220 -8.51 13.27 -19.16
N LEU A 221 -7.98 12.59 -20.17
CA LEU A 221 -7.89 11.14 -20.25
C LEU A 221 -6.41 10.77 -20.18
N HIS A 222 -6.06 10.04 -19.13
CA HIS A 222 -4.76 9.44 -18.97
C HIS A 222 -4.85 7.97 -19.37
N TYR A 223 -4.10 7.55 -20.37
CA TYR A 223 -4.07 6.18 -20.88
C TYR A 223 -2.68 5.59 -20.67
N GLY A 224 -2.38 5.18 -19.47
CA GLY A 224 -1.06 4.69 -19.09
C GLY A 224 0.05 5.68 -19.48
N ARG A 225 1.16 5.14 -19.95
CA ARG A 225 2.26 5.95 -20.52
C ARG A 225 2.19 6.10 -22.04
N LEU A 226 1.02 5.78 -22.62
CA LEU A 226 0.85 5.78 -24.08
C LEU A 226 0.26 7.08 -24.60
N ALA A 227 -0.74 7.65 -23.90
CA ALA A 227 -1.40 8.87 -24.34
C ALA A 227 -1.94 9.67 -23.16
N PHE A 228 -1.89 10.99 -23.32
CA PHE A 228 -2.50 11.95 -22.41
C PHE A 228 -3.28 12.98 -23.23
N ILE A 229 -4.60 13.00 -23.06
CA ILE A 229 -5.53 13.70 -23.92
C ILE A 229 -6.36 14.66 -23.08
N TYR A 230 -6.57 15.86 -23.57
CA TYR A 230 -7.55 16.80 -23.05
C TYR A 230 -8.72 16.87 -24.03
N LEU A 231 -9.94 16.82 -23.51
CA LEU A 231 -11.20 16.99 -24.25
C LEU A 231 -12.01 18.12 -23.61
N GLN A 232 -12.33 19.14 -24.40
CA GLN A 232 -13.19 20.23 -23.95
C GLN A 232 -14.62 19.75 -23.72
N HIS A 233 -15.35 20.32 -22.76
CA HIS A 233 -16.70 19.88 -22.40
C HIS A 233 -17.69 20.02 -23.55
N ASP A 234 -17.57 21.08 -24.35
CA ASP A 234 -18.40 21.27 -25.55
C ASP A 234 -18.08 20.26 -26.64
N SER A 235 -17.09 19.41 -26.41
CA SER A 235 -16.71 18.29 -27.24
C SER A 235 -16.33 18.64 -28.68
N SER A 236 -16.05 19.91 -28.94
CA SER A 236 -15.64 20.39 -30.27
C SER A 236 -14.16 20.20 -30.49
N GLU A 237 -13.36 20.32 -29.44
CA GLU A 237 -11.92 20.37 -29.51
C GLU A 237 -11.31 19.34 -28.55
N ALA A 238 -10.23 18.71 -28.96
CA ALA A 238 -9.42 17.83 -28.14
C ALA A 238 -7.92 17.99 -28.48
N TRP A 239 -7.08 17.78 -27.52
CA TRP A 239 -5.62 17.88 -27.65
C TRP A 239 -4.96 16.65 -27.07
N SER A 240 -3.88 16.19 -27.71
CA SER A 240 -2.99 15.16 -27.19
C SER A 240 -1.65 15.77 -26.82
N TYR A 241 -1.11 15.34 -25.69
CA TYR A 241 0.21 15.80 -25.26
C TYR A 241 1.31 15.00 -25.95
N ASP A 242 2.20 15.71 -26.66
CA ASP A 242 3.41 15.16 -27.23
C ASP A 242 4.56 15.24 -26.22
N LYS A 243 5.09 14.07 -25.80
CA LYS A 243 6.20 13.99 -24.84
C LYS A 243 7.51 14.53 -25.41
N ASP A 244 7.76 14.33 -26.70
CA ASP A 244 9.01 14.72 -27.35
C ASP A 244 9.09 16.23 -27.50
N GLN A 245 7.98 16.83 -27.92
CA GLN A 245 7.88 18.28 -28.10
C GLN A 245 7.51 19.02 -26.81
N LYS A 246 7.07 18.30 -25.78
CA LYS A 246 6.51 18.84 -24.53
C LYS A 246 5.40 19.87 -24.81
N ALA A 247 4.57 19.59 -25.79
CA ALA A 247 3.53 20.48 -26.27
C ALA A 247 2.20 19.75 -26.48
N TRP A 248 1.12 20.52 -26.43
CA TRP A 248 -0.21 20.04 -26.75
C TRP A 248 -0.47 20.19 -28.25
N VAL A 249 -0.87 19.11 -28.90
CA VAL A 249 -1.19 19.04 -30.33
C VAL A 249 -2.71 18.83 -30.46
N GLU A 250 -3.32 19.68 -31.27
CA GLU A 250 -4.76 19.61 -31.57
C GLU A 250 -5.09 18.33 -32.35
N LEU A 251 -6.14 17.63 -31.95
CA LEU A 251 -6.62 16.43 -32.61
C LEU A 251 -7.67 16.77 -33.67
N SER A 252 -7.71 15.99 -34.73
CA SER A 252 -8.64 16.21 -35.84
C SER A 252 -9.91 15.33 -35.74
N GLY A 253 -11.00 15.79 -36.31
CA GLY A 253 -12.28 15.16 -36.56
C GLY A 253 -12.56 13.78 -35.98
N ALA A 254 -12.02 12.71 -36.57
CA ALA A 254 -12.25 11.34 -36.13
C ALA A 254 -11.60 11.02 -34.79
N GLU A 255 -10.46 11.64 -34.49
CA GLU A 255 -9.70 11.47 -33.24
C GLU A 255 -10.42 12.12 -32.07
N VAL A 256 -11.05 13.29 -32.29
CA VAL A 256 -11.91 13.95 -31.29
C VAL A 256 -13.09 13.06 -30.90
N LEU A 257 -13.73 12.41 -31.87
CA LEU A 257 -14.83 11.45 -31.60
C LEU A 257 -14.36 10.26 -30.79
N ASN A 258 -13.17 9.73 -31.09
CA ASN A 258 -12.56 8.64 -30.36
C ASN A 258 -12.20 9.08 -28.92
N ALA A 259 -11.61 10.26 -28.75
CA ALA A 259 -11.29 10.83 -27.45
C ALA A 259 -12.56 11.00 -26.59
N ARG A 260 -13.64 11.55 -27.16
CA ARG A 260 -14.94 11.70 -26.50
C ARG A 260 -15.48 10.35 -25.99
N ARG A 261 -15.50 9.35 -26.88
CA ARG A 261 -15.97 8.00 -26.51
C ARG A 261 -15.12 7.40 -25.39
N SER A 262 -13.81 7.55 -25.48
CA SER A 262 -12.86 7.01 -24.51
C SER A 262 -12.98 7.68 -23.14
N VAL A 263 -13.16 9.01 -23.10
CA VAL A 263 -13.40 9.76 -21.86
C VAL A 263 -14.70 9.28 -21.19
N ARG A 264 -15.80 9.13 -21.95
CA ARG A 264 -17.08 8.66 -21.40
C ARG A 264 -17.02 7.25 -20.86
N ILE A 265 -16.29 6.34 -21.52
CA ILE A 265 -16.04 4.99 -21.03
C ILE A 265 -15.19 5.02 -19.74
N ALA A 266 -14.14 5.82 -19.73
CA ALA A 266 -13.25 5.94 -18.56
C ALA A 266 -13.93 6.57 -17.35
N LYS A 267 -14.92 7.46 -17.56
CA LYS A 267 -15.77 8.03 -16.50
C LYS A 267 -16.92 7.10 -16.06
N GLY A 268 -17.15 6.00 -16.78
CA GLY A 268 -18.28 5.10 -16.51
C GLY A 268 -19.64 5.64 -17.02
N GLU A 269 -19.65 6.69 -17.83
CA GLU A 269 -20.85 7.29 -18.41
C GLU A 269 -21.38 6.53 -19.63
N SER A 270 -20.61 5.58 -20.13
CA SER A 270 -20.95 4.74 -21.28
C SER A 270 -20.65 3.27 -20.98
N ALA A 271 -21.32 2.37 -21.71
CA ALA A 271 -21.06 0.94 -21.58
C ALA A 271 -19.57 0.61 -21.82
N PRO A 272 -19.03 -0.38 -21.11
CA PRO A 272 -17.64 -0.81 -21.30
C PRO A 272 -17.39 -1.15 -22.78
N GLY A 273 -16.28 -0.68 -23.30
CA GLY A 273 -15.89 -0.88 -24.69
C GLY A 273 -14.39 -0.70 -24.89
N VAL A 274 -13.96 -0.83 -26.13
CA VAL A 274 -12.55 -0.58 -26.47
C VAL A 274 -12.28 0.92 -26.36
N ILE A 275 -11.32 1.28 -25.51
CA ILE A 275 -10.79 2.64 -25.40
C ILE A 275 -9.72 2.80 -26.47
N THR A 276 -9.92 3.75 -27.37
CA THR A 276 -8.96 4.12 -28.40
C THR A 276 -8.36 5.48 -28.05
N ALA A 277 -7.05 5.57 -28.05
CA ALA A 277 -6.35 6.83 -27.85
C ALA A 277 -5.46 7.11 -29.05
N PRO A 278 -5.43 8.34 -29.58
CA PRO A 278 -4.45 8.72 -30.59
C PRO A 278 -3.07 8.69 -29.97
N ILE A 279 -2.19 7.90 -30.55
CA ILE A 279 -0.78 7.84 -30.17
C ILE A 279 -0.03 8.63 -31.23
N LEU A 280 0.64 9.69 -30.80
CA LEU A 280 1.54 10.45 -31.66
C LEU A 280 2.81 9.61 -31.87
N LEU A 281 2.85 8.90 -33.00
CA LEU A 281 4.03 8.14 -33.40
C LEU A 281 4.97 9.07 -34.17
N LYS A 282 6.22 8.99 -33.80
CA LYS A 282 7.29 9.66 -34.57
C LYS A 282 7.43 8.98 -35.94
N GLU A 283 7.23 9.70 -37.02
CA GLU A 283 7.61 9.26 -38.36
C GLU A 283 9.15 9.24 -38.54
#